data_b4b7efded6c3aee460c564f32a995c44
#
_entry.id   b4b7efded6c3aee460c564f32a995c44
#
_cell.length_a   1.000
_cell.length_b   1.000
_cell.length_c   1.000
_cell.angle_alpha   90.00
_cell.angle_beta   90.00
_cell.angle_gamma   90.00
#
_symmetry.space_group_name_H-M   'P 1'
#
loop_
_entity.id
_entity.type
_entity.pdbx_description
1 polymer ?
#
loop_
_entity_poly.entity_id
_entity_poly.type
_entity_poly.pdbx_seq_one_letter_code
_entity_poly.pdbx_strand_id
1 'polypeptide(L)'
;DGKSQIENLLKKQRRYEKGSELMTVKELMELEDTREFTIPGILPAPFVILLYGSGGDGKSMTTWTLAKHIATGAPFLVKDKLMPVEKGPVLILNGDQSRIQLKEQMEDVDYPIDNDNTFVHHDWSLQNYDKFCDLMDEIQPKLVIIDSLVGCSGGAFDENKSDFANPLYDFAQDNGTLFPATTIIIIHHANKNGGFRGTTAIRDAVDETWA
;
A
#
# COMPACT_ATOMS: atom_id res chain seq x y z
N ASP A 1 11.86 -18.68 7.49
CA ASP A 1 11.39 -19.93 8.09
C ASP A 1 10.70 -20.73 7.00
N GLY A 2 11.22 -21.96 6.70
CA GLY A 2 10.76 -22.76 5.56
C GLY A 2 9.27 -23.16 5.61
N LYS A 3 8.63 -23.07 6.77
CA LYS A 3 7.21 -23.39 6.94
C LYS A 3 6.32 -22.30 6.35
N SER A 4 6.67 -21.04 6.59
CA SER A 4 5.96 -19.88 6.01
C SER A 4 6.09 -19.85 4.49
N GLN A 5 7.27 -20.13 3.94
CA GLN A 5 7.47 -20.22 2.49
C GLN A 5 6.62 -21.31 1.83
N ILE A 6 6.49 -22.48 2.47
CA ILE A 6 5.66 -23.57 1.96
C ILE A 6 4.18 -23.17 2.01
N GLU A 7 3.70 -22.54 3.08
CA GLU A 7 2.33 -22.06 3.21
C GLU A 7 1.99 -21.01 2.14
N ASN A 8 2.89 -20.06 1.89
CA ASN A 8 2.72 -19.05 0.84
C ASN A 8 2.73 -19.66 -0.56
N LEU A 9 3.59 -20.65 -0.83
CA LEU A 9 3.57 -21.39 -2.08
C LEU A 9 2.26 -22.16 -2.28
N LEU A 10 1.72 -22.80 -1.23
CA LEU A 10 0.43 -23.50 -1.27
C LEU A 10 -0.73 -22.51 -1.45
N LYS A 11 -0.69 -21.33 -0.83
CA LYS A 11 -1.68 -20.26 -1.05
C LYS A 11 -1.63 -19.78 -2.50
N LYS A 12 -0.43 -19.51 -3.06
CA LYS A 12 -0.25 -19.14 -4.47
C LYS A 12 -0.77 -20.23 -5.42
N GLN A 13 -0.48 -21.49 -5.14
CA GLN A 13 -0.97 -22.62 -5.95
C GLN A 13 -2.50 -22.70 -5.92
N ARG A 14 -3.13 -22.57 -4.75
CA ARG A 14 -4.60 -22.53 -4.61
C ARG A 14 -5.22 -21.35 -5.37
N ARG A 15 -4.54 -20.19 -5.45
CA ARG A 15 -4.97 -19.06 -6.28
C ARG A 15 -5.04 -19.44 -7.76
N TYR A 16 -4.01 -20.11 -8.29
CA TYR A 16 -4.02 -20.60 -9.68
C TYR A 16 -5.11 -21.66 -9.93
N GLU A 17 -5.41 -22.49 -8.93
CA GLU A 17 -6.46 -23.50 -9.00
C GLU A 17 -7.89 -22.91 -8.88
N LYS A 18 -8.07 -21.83 -8.06
CA LYS A 18 -9.32 -21.07 -7.92
C LYS A 18 -9.59 -20.11 -9.09
N GLY A 19 -8.59 -19.82 -9.87
CA GLY A 19 -8.48 -18.64 -10.68
C GLY A 19 -9.08 -18.67 -12.07
N SER A 20 -10.17 -19.42 -12.34
CA SER A 20 -10.96 -19.16 -13.55
C SER A 20 -12.40 -19.64 -13.39
N GLU A 21 -13.17 -18.94 -12.58
CA GLU A 21 -14.62 -19.02 -12.73
C GLU A 21 -15.01 -18.33 -14.02
N LEU A 22 -15.33 -19.11 -15.05
CA LEU A 22 -15.97 -18.57 -16.24
C LEU A 22 -17.41 -18.25 -15.88
N MET A 23 -17.75 -16.98 -15.88
CA MET A 23 -19.11 -16.51 -15.63
C MET A 23 -19.60 -15.64 -16.78
N THR A 24 -20.90 -15.63 -16.98
CA THR A 24 -21.54 -14.70 -17.89
C THR A 24 -21.60 -13.30 -17.31
N VAL A 25 -21.77 -12.28 -18.16
CA VAL A 25 -21.99 -10.89 -17.69
C VAL A 25 -23.19 -10.81 -16.74
N LYS A 26 -24.23 -11.61 -16.96
CA LYS A 26 -25.41 -11.66 -16.08
C LYS A 26 -25.03 -12.13 -14.68
N GLU A 27 -24.32 -13.25 -14.57
CA GLU A 27 -23.84 -13.78 -13.29
C GLU A 27 -22.92 -12.78 -12.58
N LEU A 28 -22.02 -12.12 -13.32
CA LEU A 28 -21.15 -11.08 -12.76
C LEU A 28 -21.95 -9.90 -12.18
N MET A 29 -23.01 -9.46 -12.88
CA MET A 29 -23.85 -8.34 -12.42
C MET A 29 -24.80 -8.70 -11.27
N GLU A 30 -25.03 -10.00 -11.04
CA GLU A 30 -25.83 -10.52 -9.92
C GLU A 30 -24.98 -10.73 -8.65
N LEU A 31 -23.64 -10.57 -8.71
CA LEU A 31 -22.79 -10.61 -7.52
C LEU A 31 -23.14 -9.42 -6.60
N GLU A 32 -23.36 -9.71 -5.34
CA GLU A 32 -23.59 -8.69 -4.30
C GLU A 32 -22.27 -8.04 -3.81
N ASP A 33 -21.16 -8.33 -4.49
CA ASP A 33 -19.85 -7.81 -4.14
C ASP A 33 -19.81 -6.29 -4.27
N THR A 34 -19.68 -5.60 -3.16
CA THR A 34 -19.50 -4.15 -3.11
C THR A 34 -18.06 -3.81 -2.73
N ARG A 35 -17.51 -2.80 -3.40
CA ARG A 35 -16.17 -2.31 -3.04
C ARG A 35 -16.19 -1.72 -1.62
N GLU A 36 -15.36 -2.26 -0.74
CA GLU A 36 -15.15 -1.70 0.59
C GLU A 36 -14.30 -0.44 0.52
N PHE A 37 -14.46 0.44 1.51
CA PHE A 37 -13.71 1.69 1.61
C PHE A 37 -13.28 1.93 3.06
N THR A 38 -11.99 2.09 3.27
CA THR A 38 -11.45 2.58 4.56
C THR A 38 -11.82 4.04 4.80
N ILE A 39 -11.82 4.87 3.74
CA ILE A 39 -12.40 6.21 3.70
C ILE A 39 -13.32 6.28 2.48
N PRO A 40 -14.64 6.41 2.66
CA PRO A 40 -15.61 6.37 1.56
C PRO A 40 -15.27 7.31 0.40
N GLY A 41 -15.18 6.76 -0.80
CA GLY A 41 -14.88 7.49 -2.02
C GLY A 41 -13.43 7.96 -2.17
N ILE A 42 -12.53 7.59 -1.25
CA ILE A 42 -11.12 7.99 -1.29
C ILE A 42 -10.20 6.78 -1.26
N LEU A 43 -10.35 5.91 -0.25
CA LEU A 43 -9.47 4.76 -0.04
C LEU A 43 -10.26 3.46 -0.15
N PRO A 44 -10.41 2.91 -1.37
CA PRO A 44 -11.01 1.60 -1.57
C PRO A 44 -10.07 0.47 -1.16
N ALA A 45 -10.62 -0.71 -0.83
CA ALA A 45 -9.87 -1.94 -0.57
C ALA A 45 -10.57 -3.14 -1.25
N PRO A 46 -9.84 -4.09 -1.87
CA PRO A 46 -8.39 -4.03 -2.14
C PRO A 46 -8.04 -2.98 -3.21
N PHE A 47 -6.92 -2.24 -3.03
CA PHE A 47 -6.53 -1.21 -3.99
C PHE A 47 -5.05 -0.79 -3.83
N VAL A 48 -4.35 -0.54 -4.93
CA VAL A 48 -2.97 -0.08 -4.93
C VAL A 48 -2.88 1.30 -5.59
N ILE A 49 -2.35 2.27 -4.86
CA ILE A 49 -2.22 3.67 -5.28
C ILE A 49 -0.74 4.02 -5.40
N LEU A 50 -0.34 4.61 -6.51
CA LEU A 50 0.96 5.24 -6.66
C LEU A 50 0.84 6.75 -6.43
N LEU A 51 1.39 7.25 -5.33
CA LEU A 51 1.48 8.67 -5.02
C LEU A 51 2.85 9.20 -5.45
N TYR A 52 2.92 10.00 -6.52
CA TYR A 52 4.19 10.53 -6.99
C TYR A 52 4.21 12.06 -7.03
N GLY A 53 5.39 12.67 -6.97
CA GLY A 53 5.61 14.11 -7.02
C GLY A 53 7.04 14.46 -6.66
N SER A 54 7.39 15.75 -6.75
CA SER A 54 8.73 16.23 -6.43
C SER A 54 9.06 16.10 -4.94
N GLY A 55 10.33 16.11 -4.59
CA GLY A 55 10.74 16.22 -3.19
C GLY A 55 10.16 17.48 -2.55
N GLY A 56 9.60 17.36 -1.35
CA GLY A 56 8.98 18.49 -0.64
C GLY A 56 7.51 18.76 -0.95
N ASP A 57 6.87 18.04 -1.88
CA ASP A 57 5.43 18.22 -2.22
C ASP A 57 4.46 17.71 -1.13
N GLY A 58 4.96 17.28 0.02
CA GLY A 58 4.13 16.86 1.14
C GLY A 58 3.53 15.45 1.03
N LYS A 59 4.04 14.60 0.13
CA LYS A 59 3.55 13.21 -0.05
C LYS A 59 3.55 12.41 1.25
N SER A 60 4.70 12.34 1.94
CA SER A 60 4.81 11.65 3.22
C SER A 60 3.90 12.26 4.28
N MET A 61 3.77 13.59 4.35
CA MET A 61 2.85 14.27 5.27
C MET A 61 1.39 13.91 5.00
N THR A 62 1.01 13.81 3.71
CA THR A 62 -0.34 13.37 3.31
C THR A 62 -0.60 11.94 3.76
N THR A 63 0.35 11.02 3.53
CA THR A 63 0.18 9.62 3.93
C THR A 63 0.19 9.44 5.46
N TRP A 64 1.00 10.21 6.21
CA TRP A 64 0.97 10.24 7.67
C TRP A 64 -0.36 10.76 8.21
N THR A 65 -0.95 11.77 7.57
CA THR A 65 -2.28 12.29 7.94
C THR A 65 -3.35 11.22 7.72
N LEU A 66 -3.35 10.53 6.58
CA LEU A 66 -4.26 9.41 6.33
C LEU A 66 -4.07 8.28 7.35
N ALA A 67 -2.82 7.90 7.62
CA ALA A 67 -2.48 6.89 8.62
C ALA A 67 -3.02 7.25 10.01
N LYS A 68 -2.85 8.50 10.46
CA LYS A 68 -3.39 9.01 11.72
C LYS A 68 -4.91 8.82 11.82
N HIS A 69 -5.63 9.24 10.77
CA HIS A 69 -7.09 9.12 10.76
C HIS A 69 -7.56 7.67 10.81
N ILE A 70 -6.91 6.78 10.05
CA ILE A 70 -7.26 5.35 10.03
C ILE A 70 -6.90 4.69 11.37
N ALA A 71 -5.70 4.93 11.91
CA ALA A 71 -5.28 4.34 13.17
C ALA A 71 -6.15 4.77 14.37
N THR A 72 -6.71 5.99 14.33
CA THR A 72 -7.56 6.54 15.41
C THR A 72 -9.05 6.37 15.16
N GLY A 73 -9.49 6.24 13.90
CA GLY A 73 -10.91 6.30 13.50
C GLY A 73 -11.46 7.74 13.50
N ALA A 74 -10.59 8.75 13.60
CA ALA A 74 -11.02 10.15 13.54
C ALA A 74 -11.55 10.48 12.14
N PRO A 75 -12.70 11.20 12.01
CA PRO A 75 -13.24 11.57 10.72
C PRO A 75 -12.24 12.39 9.87
N PHE A 76 -12.19 12.12 8.57
CA PHE A 76 -11.33 12.81 7.62
C PHE A 76 -12.09 13.93 6.89
N LEU A 77 -11.53 15.14 6.84
CA LEU A 77 -12.17 16.29 6.22
C LEU A 77 -11.87 16.35 4.73
N VAL A 78 -12.94 16.29 3.90
CA VAL A 78 -12.86 16.39 2.44
C VAL A 78 -13.83 17.46 1.95
N LYS A 79 -13.33 18.51 1.34
CA LYS A 79 -14.17 19.59 0.77
C LYS A 79 -15.27 20.04 1.75
N ASP A 80 -14.90 20.39 2.97
CA ASP A 80 -15.78 20.82 4.06
C ASP A 80 -16.78 19.77 4.57
N LYS A 81 -16.64 18.52 4.17
CA LYS A 81 -17.45 17.40 4.64
C LYS A 81 -16.59 16.42 5.45
N LEU A 82 -17.02 16.12 6.66
CA LEU A 82 -16.41 15.07 7.48
C LEU A 82 -16.84 13.70 6.94
N MET A 83 -15.86 12.93 6.49
CA MET A 83 -16.06 11.55 6.04
C MET A 83 -15.75 10.59 7.18
N PRO A 84 -16.59 9.57 7.43
CA PRO A 84 -16.27 8.54 8.40
C PRO A 84 -15.03 7.77 7.96
N VAL A 85 -14.25 7.29 8.93
CA VAL A 85 -13.04 6.50 8.68
C VAL A 85 -13.19 5.17 9.40
N GLU A 86 -12.96 4.09 8.68
CA GLU A 86 -12.91 2.77 9.29
C GLU A 86 -11.60 2.64 10.08
N LYS A 87 -11.72 2.57 11.42
CA LYS A 87 -10.57 2.40 12.30
C LYS A 87 -9.92 1.04 12.10
N GLY A 88 -8.60 1.03 12.00
CA GLY A 88 -7.83 -0.23 11.92
C GLY A 88 -6.32 -0.03 11.92
N PRO A 89 -5.57 -1.14 11.89
CA PRO A 89 -4.13 -1.08 11.88
C PRO A 89 -3.58 -0.45 10.61
N VAL A 90 -2.42 0.21 10.74
CA VAL A 90 -1.65 0.79 9.65
C VAL A 90 -0.25 0.19 9.67
N LEU A 91 0.26 -0.22 8.51
CA LEU A 91 1.63 -0.71 8.35
C LEU A 91 2.42 0.27 7.47
N ILE A 92 3.57 0.73 7.97
CA ILE A 92 4.47 1.63 7.27
C ILE A 92 5.79 0.90 7.00
N LEU A 93 6.11 0.76 5.73
CA LEU A 93 7.32 0.13 5.24
C LEU A 93 8.26 1.24 4.74
N ASN A 94 9.27 1.55 5.54
CA ASN A 94 10.21 2.62 5.26
C ASN A 94 11.54 2.07 4.73
N GLY A 95 12.01 2.60 3.59
CA GLY A 95 13.23 2.16 2.92
C GLY A 95 14.39 3.16 2.91
N ASP A 96 14.14 4.45 3.18
CA ASP A 96 15.16 5.48 2.99
C ASP A 96 15.24 6.57 4.07
N GLN A 97 14.22 6.70 4.91
CA GLN A 97 14.23 7.72 5.96
C GLN A 97 14.82 7.18 7.27
N SER A 98 15.57 8.02 7.99
CA SER A 98 16.04 7.69 9.31
C SER A 98 14.89 7.67 10.34
N ARG A 99 15.09 6.95 11.45
CA ARG A 99 14.11 6.91 12.57
C ARG A 99 13.81 8.30 13.14
N ILE A 100 14.81 9.18 13.12
CA ILE A 100 14.66 10.57 13.60
C ILE A 100 13.72 11.34 12.67
N GLN A 101 13.95 11.27 11.35
CA GLN A 101 13.09 11.94 10.37
C GLN A 101 11.64 11.42 10.41
N LEU A 102 11.45 10.11 10.56
CA LEU A 102 10.11 9.52 10.73
C LEU A 102 9.42 10.10 11.96
N LYS A 103 10.12 10.18 13.10
CA LYS A 103 9.58 10.73 14.33
C LYS A 103 9.19 12.20 14.15
N GLU A 104 10.08 13.04 13.58
CA GLU A 104 9.82 14.44 13.30
C GLU A 104 8.57 14.62 12.41
N GLN A 105 8.43 13.83 11.34
CA GLN A 105 7.26 13.88 10.48
C GLN A 105 5.96 13.46 11.20
N MET A 106 6.04 12.49 12.11
CA MET A 106 4.88 12.11 12.95
C MET A 106 4.49 13.23 13.91
N GLU A 107 5.49 13.93 14.50
CA GLU A 107 5.27 15.09 15.34
C GLU A 107 4.62 16.23 14.56
N ASP A 108 5.07 16.51 13.33
CA ASP A 108 4.52 17.54 12.44
C ASP A 108 3.04 17.37 12.10
N VAL A 109 2.53 16.14 12.13
CA VAL A 109 1.10 15.84 11.91
C VAL A 109 0.33 15.62 13.22
N ASP A 110 0.91 15.91 14.37
CA ASP A 110 0.34 15.60 15.69
C ASP A 110 -0.09 14.13 15.80
N TYR A 111 0.79 13.20 15.39
CA TYR A 111 0.47 11.77 15.46
C TYR A 111 0.39 11.32 16.93
N PRO A 112 -0.67 10.59 17.36
CA PRO A 112 -0.80 10.19 18.76
C PRO A 112 0.31 9.20 19.14
N ILE A 113 1.11 9.55 20.15
CA ILE A 113 2.27 8.78 20.60
C ILE A 113 1.91 7.50 21.36
N ASP A 114 0.69 7.42 21.84
CA ASP A 114 0.10 6.27 22.54
C ASP A 114 -0.74 5.36 21.63
N ASN A 115 -0.60 5.55 20.31
CA ASN A 115 -1.30 4.75 19.31
C ASN A 115 -0.59 3.42 19.06
N ASP A 116 -1.22 2.32 19.39
CA ASP A 116 -0.75 0.94 19.19
C ASP A 116 -1.26 0.29 17.89
N ASN A 117 -2.03 1.04 17.07
CA ASN A 117 -2.53 0.58 15.77
C ASN A 117 -1.61 0.93 14.60
N THR A 118 -0.42 1.47 14.83
CA THR A 118 0.52 1.83 13.76
C THR A 118 1.84 1.12 13.95
N PHE A 119 2.21 0.36 12.95
CA PHE A 119 3.42 -0.45 12.91
C PHE A 119 4.38 0.12 11.87
N VAL A 120 5.64 0.30 12.23
CA VAL A 120 6.68 0.82 11.33
C VAL A 120 7.77 -0.23 11.17
N HIS A 121 7.98 -0.71 9.95
CA HIS A 121 9.14 -1.52 9.61
C HIS A 121 10.21 -0.62 8.98
N HIS A 122 11.28 -0.39 9.72
CA HIS A 122 12.43 0.38 9.26
C HIS A 122 13.37 -0.50 8.44
N ASP A 123 14.06 0.09 7.44
CA ASP A 123 14.96 -0.62 6.52
C ASP A 123 14.26 -1.76 5.75
N TRP A 124 13.04 -1.49 5.27
CA TRP A 124 12.28 -2.44 4.46
C TRP A 124 12.86 -2.61 3.05
N SER A 125 12.77 -3.84 2.53
CA SER A 125 13.08 -4.13 1.13
C SER A 125 11.96 -4.89 0.43
N LEU A 126 11.61 -4.46 -0.80
CA LEU A 126 10.63 -5.11 -1.67
C LEU A 126 10.99 -6.56 -2.05
N GLN A 127 12.27 -6.96 -1.87
CA GLN A 127 12.71 -8.34 -2.05
C GLN A 127 12.17 -9.29 -0.97
N ASN A 128 11.68 -8.74 0.14
CA ASN A 128 11.17 -9.50 1.28
C ASN A 128 9.66 -9.78 1.15
N TYR A 129 9.20 -10.22 -0.03
CA TYR A 129 7.78 -10.41 -0.30
C TYR A 129 7.11 -11.43 0.64
N ASP A 130 7.77 -12.55 0.95
CA ASP A 130 7.23 -13.53 1.91
C ASP A 130 7.06 -12.91 3.30
N LYS A 131 8.02 -12.07 3.74
CA LYS A 131 7.92 -11.32 4.99
C LYS A 131 6.78 -10.29 4.95
N PHE A 132 6.52 -9.68 3.78
CA PHE A 132 5.37 -8.81 3.60
C PHE A 132 4.06 -9.58 3.84
N CYS A 133 3.89 -10.74 3.21
CA CYS A 133 2.71 -11.58 3.41
C CYS A 133 2.52 -12.00 4.90
N ASP A 134 3.62 -12.35 5.59
CA ASP A 134 3.57 -12.67 7.02
C ASP A 134 3.09 -11.47 7.86
N LEU A 135 3.58 -10.25 7.59
CA LEU A 135 3.15 -9.03 8.26
C LEU A 135 1.68 -8.70 7.97
N MET A 136 1.24 -8.91 6.72
CA MET A 136 -0.16 -8.71 6.34
C MET A 136 -1.10 -9.65 7.09
N ASP A 137 -0.72 -10.92 7.23
CA ASP A 137 -1.50 -11.92 7.98
C ASP A 137 -1.50 -11.64 9.49
N GLU A 138 -0.39 -11.16 10.06
CA GLU A 138 -0.24 -10.86 11.48
C GLU A 138 -0.98 -9.59 11.89
N ILE A 139 -0.79 -8.50 11.12
CA ILE A 139 -1.26 -7.15 11.48
C ILE A 139 -2.68 -6.89 10.95
N GLN A 140 -3.08 -7.48 9.83
CA GLN A 140 -4.37 -7.24 9.14
C GLN A 140 -4.60 -5.74 8.86
N PRO A 141 -3.65 -5.02 8.23
CA PRO A 141 -3.73 -3.57 8.10
C PRO A 141 -4.85 -3.12 7.16
N LYS A 142 -5.51 -2.01 7.50
CA LYS A 142 -6.43 -1.30 6.61
C LYS A 142 -5.70 -0.40 5.60
N LEU A 143 -4.48 0.02 5.96
CA LEU A 143 -3.61 0.83 5.11
C LEU A 143 -2.17 0.33 5.22
N VAL A 144 -1.52 0.16 4.07
CA VAL A 144 -0.07 -0.02 3.97
C VAL A 144 0.52 1.20 3.25
N ILE A 145 1.61 1.75 3.78
CA ILE A 145 2.37 2.83 3.15
C ILE A 145 3.77 2.31 2.86
N ILE A 146 4.23 2.44 1.62
CA ILE A 146 5.60 2.11 1.19
C ILE A 146 6.32 3.42 0.86
N ASP A 147 7.24 3.86 1.70
CA ASP A 147 7.96 5.14 1.56
C ASP A 147 9.49 4.90 1.57
N SER A 148 10.11 5.02 0.43
CA SER A 148 9.62 5.19 -0.93
C SER A 148 9.82 3.92 -1.77
N LEU A 149 9.21 3.87 -2.96
CA LEU A 149 9.41 2.76 -3.90
C LEU A 149 10.89 2.51 -4.21
N VAL A 150 11.65 3.58 -4.47
CA VAL A 150 13.09 3.50 -4.77
C VAL A 150 13.89 3.13 -3.53
N GLY A 151 13.62 3.73 -2.37
CA GLY A 151 14.27 3.40 -1.10
C GLY A 151 14.07 1.93 -0.73
N CYS A 152 12.84 1.45 -0.85
CA CYS A 152 12.50 0.05 -0.58
C CYS A 152 13.01 -0.94 -1.65
N SER A 153 13.49 -0.48 -2.83
CA SER A 153 14.03 -1.38 -3.87
C SER A 153 15.38 -2.01 -3.49
N GLY A 154 16.05 -1.45 -2.47
CA GLY A 154 17.36 -1.95 -2.00
C GLY A 154 18.48 -1.87 -3.04
N GLY A 155 18.31 -1.05 -4.10
CA GLY A 155 19.26 -0.94 -5.22
C GLY A 155 19.36 -2.19 -6.11
N ALA A 156 18.49 -3.17 -5.91
CA ALA A 156 18.52 -4.43 -6.66
C ALA A 156 17.93 -4.31 -8.08
N PHE A 157 17.12 -3.27 -8.31
CA PHE A 157 16.41 -3.08 -9.56
C PHE A 157 16.70 -1.72 -10.17
N ASP A 158 16.88 -1.68 -11.50
CA ASP A 158 16.93 -0.44 -12.28
C ASP A 158 15.51 0.06 -12.52
N GLU A 159 15.15 1.22 -11.96
CA GLU A 159 13.81 1.82 -12.08
C GLU A 159 13.35 2.08 -13.52
N ASN A 160 14.28 2.07 -14.49
CA ASN A 160 13.98 2.27 -15.92
C ASN A 160 13.64 0.96 -16.64
N LYS A 161 13.76 -0.17 -15.98
CA LYS A 161 13.41 -1.47 -16.54
C LYS A 161 12.02 -1.93 -16.08
N SER A 162 11.33 -2.67 -16.93
CA SER A 162 9.98 -3.15 -16.64
C SER A 162 9.91 -4.11 -15.45
N ASP A 163 10.98 -4.87 -15.19
CA ASP A 163 11.05 -5.80 -14.04
C ASP A 163 11.04 -5.10 -12.68
N PHE A 164 11.36 -3.80 -12.64
CA PHE A 164 11.18 -2.97 -11.45
C PHE A 164 9.73 -2.94 -10.93
N ALA A 165 8.75 -3.11 -11.82
CA ALA A 165 7.32 -3.11 -11.47
C ALA A 165 6.80 -4.47 -10.97
N ASN A 166 7.58 -5.56 -11.06
CA ASN A 166 7.12 -6.89 -10.68
C ASN A 166 6.56 -6.98 -9.26
N PRO A 167 7.19 -6.42 -8.20
CA PRO A 167 6.61 -6.44 -6.85
C PRO A 167 5.27 -5.72 -6.75
N LEU A 168 5.02 -4.70 -7.60
CA LEU A 168 3.77 -3.96 -7.63
C LEU A 168 2.65 -4.80 -8.23
N TYR A 169 2.95 -5.56 -9.29
CA TYR A 169 2.01 -6.54 -9.85
C TYR A 169 1.64 -7.61 -8.81
N ASP A 170 2.63 -8.11 -8.05
CA ASP A 170 2.37 -9.07 -6.97
C ASP A 170 1.45 -8.44 -5.90
N PHE A 171 1.68 -7.19 -5.48
CA PHE A 171 0.79 -6.49 -4.55
C PHE A 171 -0.63 -6.38 -5.09
N ALA A 172 -0.82 -5.96 -6.35
CA ALA A 172 -2.14 -5.79 -6.93
C ALA A 172 -2.89 -7.13 -7.08
N GLN A 173 -2.18 -8.19 -7.51
CA GLN A 173 -2.78 -9.51 -7.72
C GLN A 173 -3.11 -10.25 -6.42
N ASP A 174 -2.26 -10.11 -5.40
CA ASP A 174 -2.36 -10.85 -4.15
C ASP A 174 -3.22 -10.15 -3.10
N ASN A 175 -3.52 -8.87 -3.30
CA ASN A 175 -4.36 -8.06 -2.41
C ASN A 175 -5.82 -8.58 -2.41
N GLY A 176 -6.29 -8.99 -1.24
CA GLY A 176 -7.59 -9.62 -1.07
C GLY A 176 -7.64 -11.12 -1.44
N THR A 177 -6.51 -11.72 -1.85
CA THR A 177 -6.43 -13.14 -2.22
C THR A 177 -5.40 -13.91 -1.42
N LEU A 178 -4.13 -13.53 -1.49
CA LEU A 178 -3.03 -14.13 -0.72
C LEU A 178 -2.94 -13.51 0.68
N PHE A 179 -3.24 -12.24 0.80
CA PHE A 179 -3.31 -11.50 2.05
C PHE A 179 -4.62 -10.69 2.12
N PRO A 180 -5.01 -10.19 3.32
CA PRO A 180 -6.26 -9.44 3.49
C PRO A 180 -6.39 -8.24 2.56
N ALA A 181 -7.63 -7.96 2.10
CA ALA A 181 -7.93 -6.79 1.31
C ALA A 181 -7.54 -5.50 2.05
N THR A 182 -6.68 -4.69 1.45
CA THR A 182 -6.16 -3.45 2.05
C THR A 182 -5.95 -2.37 1.00
N THR A 183 -5.87 -1.11 1.43
CA THR A 183 -5.35 -0.03 0.59
C THR A 183 -3.82 0.01 0.72
N ILE A 184 -3.09 -0.05 -0.39
CA ILE A 184 -1.63 0.11 -0.42
C ILE A 184 -1.30 1.42 -1.11
N ILE A 185 -0.62 2.34 -0.42
CA ILE A 185 -0.11 3.59 -1.01
C ILE A 185 1.40 3.49 -1.14
N ILE A 186 1.89 3.63 -2.38
CA ILE A 186 3.31 3.57 -2.71
C ILE A 186 3.78 4.98 -3.07
N ILE A 187 4.73 5.51 -2.30
CA ILE A 187 5.32 6.82 -2.57
C ILE A 187 6.44 6.68 -3.59
N HIS A 188 6.40 7.53 -4.62
CA HIS A 188 7.44 7.59 -5.64
C HIS A 188 7.85 9.03 -5.94
N HIS A 189 9.12 9.23 -6.31
CA HIS A 189 9.66 10.56 -6.62
C HIS A 189 9.49 10.89 -8.10
N ALA A 190 9.12 12.14 -8.40
CA ALA A 190 9.14 12.67 -9.75
C ALA A 190 10.57 12.83 -10.27
N ASN A 191 10.73 12.93 -11.58
CA ASN A 191 12.00 13.32 -12.20
C ASN A 191 12.29 14.82 -11.95
N LYS A 192 13.48 15.29 -12.34
CA LYS A 192 13.92 16.69 -12.13
C LYS A 192 13.02 17.73 -12.81
N ASN A 193 12.21 17.33 -13.78
CA ASN A 193 11.28 18.20 -14.51
C ASN A 193 9.84 18.12 -13.97
N GLY A 194 9.62 17.45 -12.82
CA GLY A 194 8.30 17.25 -12.22
C GLY A 194 7.46 16.16 -12.88
N GLY A 195 7.94 15.52 -13.94
CA GLY A 195 7.27 14.41 -14.60
C GLY A 195 7.52 13.07 -13.89
N PHE A 196 6.81 12.06 -14.35
CA PHE A 196 6.98 10.69 -13.85
C PHE A 196 8.43 10.20 -14.05
N ARG A 197 8.95 9.47 -13.07
CA ARG A 197 10.30 8.89 -13.07
C ARG A 197 10.23 7.37 -13.22
N GLY A 198 11.13 6.81 -14.05
CA GLY A 198 11.23 5.38 -14.28
C GLY A 198 10.34 4.84 -15.41
N THR A 199 10.20 3.54 -15.48
CA THR A 199 9.40 2.84 -16.50
C THR A 199 7.91 3.09 -16.34
N THR A 200 7.16 3.14 -17.46
CA THR A 200 5.69 3.24 -17.44
C THR A 200 5.03 2.02 -16.81
N ALA A 201 5.72 0.86 -16.80
CA ALA A 201 5.24 -0.36 -16.17
C ALA A 201 4.88 -0.19 -14.69
N ILE A 202 5.52 0.78 -13.98
CA ILE A 202 5.18 1.11 -12.59
C ILE A 202 3.73 1.62 -12.49
N ARG A 203 3.29 2.47 -13.43
CA ARG A 203 1.91 2.99 -13.46
C ARG A 203 0.91 1.94 -13.92
N ASP A 204 1.34 1.05 -14.82
CA ASP A 204 0.49 -0.01 -15.36
C ASP A 204 0.24 -1.12 -14.31
N ALA A 205 1.08 -1.19 -13.27
CA ALA A 205 1.02 -2.19 -12.20
C ALA A 205 0.15 -1.78 -11.00
N VAL A 206 -0.44 -0.58 -11.01
CA VAL A 206 -1.25 -0.04 -9.91
C VAL A 206 -2.66 0.31 -10.39
N ASP A 207 -3.62 0.36 -9.46
CA ASP A 207 -5.01 0.67 -9.81
C ASP A 207 -5.22 2.16 -10.10
N GLU A 208 -4.51 3.04 -9.39
CA GLU A 208 -4.64 4.49 -9.56
C GLU A 208 -3.32 5.22 -9.30
N THR A 209 -3.17 6.37 -9.95
CA THR A 209 -2.00 7.24 -9.78
C THR A 209 -2.44 8.63 -9.30
N TRP A 210 -1.88 9.06 -8.17
CA TRP A 210 -2.07 10.41 -7.60
C TRP A 210 -0.82 11.26 -7.81
N ALA A 211 -1.01 12.57 -8.16
CA ALA A 211 0.07 13.52 -8.40
C ALA A 211 -0.19 14.86 -7.72
#